data_21a495711d1a0c21ea2134e74aa8f6d5
#
_entry.id   21a495711d1a0c21ea2134e74aa8f6d5
#
_cell.length_a   1.000
_cell.length_b   1.000
_cell.length_c   1.000
_cell.angle_alpha   90.00
_cell.angle_beta   90.00
_cell.angle_gamma   90.00
#
_symmetry.space_group_name_H-M   'P 1'
#
loop_
_entity.id
_entity.type
_entity.pdbx_description
1 polymer ?
#
loop_
_entity_poly.entity_id
_entity_poly.type
_entity_poly.pdbx_seq_one_letter_code
_entity_poly.pdbx_strand_id
1 'polypeptide(L)'
;MKIHEGFAEIADRFDVLLVDAYGVFWDGGRFFPGSLEVMEEAVKKGRQVCILSNTTSLSADSVRSYEKKGMFAGRHYTDFVTSGDVFREAVLAEKLDIPGKNIYIWGTPRAALFADSAYRVVPDADEADAFYISIPQLTTEEKEAFPSLSGHFYLSRLTAEGEAPLWDSLVTEPFKDSLLQMRQRGLPALCANPDYRAFEKPKDGGEPQPVVRQG
;
A
#
# COMPACT_ATOMS: atom_id res chain seq x y z
N MET A 1 4.14 10.12 31.53
CA MET A 1 3.77 10.49 30.14
C MET A 1 2.71 11.56 30.23
N LYS A 2 2.85 12.72 29.56
CA LYS A 2 1.82 13.76 29.53
C LYS A 2 0.80 13.40 28.45
N ILE A 3 -0.46 13.31 28.82
CA ILE A 3 -1.58 13.11 27.90
C ILE A 3 -2.08 14.49 27.47
N HIS A 4 -2.23 14.72 26.18
CA HIS A 4 -2.74 15.93 25.57
C HIS A 4 -4.19 15.72 25.12
N GLU A 5 -5.01 16.75 25.23
CA GLU A 5 -6.43 16.70 24.79
C GLU A 5 -6.57 16.71 23.27
N GLY A 6 -5.54 17.19 22.57
CA GLY A 6 -5.50 17.19 21.13
C GLY A 6 -4.18 17.70 20.56
N PHE A 7 -4.03 17.56 19.23
CA PHE A 7 -2.83 17.97 18.52
C PHE A 7 -2.54 19.47 18.66
N ALA A 8 -3.57 20.31 18.74
CA ALA A 8 -3.42 21.77 18.87
C ALA A 8 -2.53 22.21 20.04
N GLU A 9 -2.49 21.45 21.15
CA GLU A 9 -1.66 21.77 22.32
C GLU A 9 -0.15 21.65 22.06
N ILE A 10 0.24 20.88 21.05
CA ILE A 10 1.63 20.55 20.76
C ILE A 10 2.09 21.01 19.39
N ALA A 11 1.16 21.37 18.49
CA ALA A 11 1.45 21.68 17.09
C ALA A 11 2.51 22.79 16.94
N ASP A 12 2.46 23.83 17.79
CA ASP A 12 3.40 24.96 17.74
C ASP A 12 4.83 24.62 18.21
N ARG A 13 5.04 23.40 18.71
CA ARG A 13 6.36 22.91 19.18
C ARG A 13 7.20 22.29 18.06
N PHE A 14 6.64 22.10 16.87
CA PHE A 14 7.27 21.40 15.76
C PHE A 14 7.19 22.24 14.49
N ASP A 15 8.25 22.26 13.72
CA ASP A 15 8.30 22.89 12.41
C ASP A 15 7.96 21.95 11.27
N VAL A 16 8.13 20.64 11.49
CA VAL A 16 7.87 19.57 10.54
C VAL A 16 6.94 18.54 11.17
N LEU A 17 5.91 18.17 10.44
CA LEU A 17 4.96 17.12 10.80
C LEU A 17 5.08 15.97 9.79
N LEU A 18 5.42 14.79 10.28
CA LEU A 18 5.36 13.56 9.50
C LEU A 18 4.05 12.87 9.84
N VAL A 19 3.18 12.73 8.84
CA VAL A 19 1.79 12.28 9.04
C VAL A 19 1.59 10.98 8.27
N ASP A 20 1.29 9.89 8.97
CA ASP A 20 0.84 8.66 8.33
C ASP A 20 -0.57 8.85 7.75
N ALA A 21 -0.89 8.11 6.69
CA ALA A 21 -2.16 8.29 5.98
C ALA A 21 -3.28 7.45 6.59
N TYR A 22 -3.14 6.12 6.58
CA TYR A 22 -4.21 5.21 6.92
C TYR A 22 -4.42 5.14 8.45
N GLY A 23 -5.65 5.38 8.90
CA GLY A 23 -5.96 5.40 10.33
C GLY A 23 -5.62 6.71 11.04
N VAL A 24 -4.96 7.66 10.37
CA VAL A 24 -4.60 8.98 10.93
C VAL A 24 -5.47 10.08 10.33
N PHE A 25 -5.45 10.27 9.01
CA PHE A 25 -6.35 11.24 8.36
C PHE A 25 -7.27 10.60 7.31
N TRP A 26 -7.06 9.33 6.98
CA TRP A 26 -7.72 8.59 5.92
C TRP A 26 -8.14 7.19 6.38
N ASP A 27 -9.40 6.76 6.07
CA ASP A 27 -9.93 5.44 6.45
C ASP A 27 -9.95 4.41 5.29
N GLY A 28 -9.35 4.77 4.14
CA GLY A 28 -9.38 3.96 2.92
C GLY A 28 -10.44 4.40 1.91
N GLY A 29 -11.43 5.18 2.32
CA GLY A 29 -12.52 5.69 1.47
C GLY A 29 -12.77 7.18 1.58
N ARG A 30 -12.55 7.75 2.78
CA ARG A 30 -12.82 9.15 3.11
C ARG A 30 -11.82 9.68 4.13
N PHE A 31 -11.72 11.00 4.20
CA PHE A 31 -10.96 11.66 5.26
C PHE A 31 -11.73 11.66 6.59
N PHE A 32 -11.01 11.55 7.68
CA PHE A 32 -11.62 11.73 9.00
C PHE A 32 -12.10 13.17 9.18
N PRO A 33 -13.23 13.39 9.88
CA PRO A 33 -13.73 14.74 10.16
C PRO A 33 -12.67 15.59 10.87
N GLY A 34 -12.43 16.82 10.38
CA GLY A 34 -11.47 17.76 10.95
C GLY A 34 -10.00 17.51 10.55
N SER A 35 -9.67 16.39 9.91
CA SER A 35 -8.27 16.09 9.58
C SER A 35 -7.66 17.04 8.55
N LEU A 36 -8.41 17.38 7.50
CA LEU A 36 -7.93 18.31 6.47
C LEU A 36 -7.80 19.73 7.03
N GLU A 37 -8.71 20.15 7.87
CA GLU A 37 -8.69 21.46 8.54
C GLU A 37 -7.47 21.61 9.43
N VAL A 38 -7.10 20.58 10.18
CA VAL A 38 -5.88 20.57 11.02
C VAL A 38 -4.63 20.66 10.18
N MET A 39 -4.56 19.90 9.07
CA MET A 39 -3.41 19.96 8.16
C MET A 39 -3.31 21.32 7.46
N GLU A 40 -4.43 21.88 6.99
CA GLU A 40 -4.49 23.21 6.39
C GLU A 40 -4.02 24.30 7.36
N GLU A 41 -4.45 24.24 8.61
CA GLU A 41 -4.03 25.17 9.65
C GLU A 41 -2.53 25.07 9.93
N ALA A 42 -1.97 23.84 9.96
CA ALA A 42 -0.54 23.65 10.12
C ALA A 42 0.27 24.28 8.96
N VAL A 43 -0.16 24.05 7.71
CA VAL A 43 0.47 24.64 6.53
C VAL A 43 0.34 26.18 6.55
N LYS A 44 -0.82 26.74 6.89
CA LYS A 44 -1.03 28.19 7.04
C LYS A 44 -0.11 28.83 8.08
N LYS A 45 0.22 28.10 9.15
CA LYS A 45 1.19 28.51 10.17
C LYS A 45 2.65 28.35 9.72
N GLY A 46 2.90 27.98 8.47
CA GLY A 46 4.24 27.79 7.91
C GLY A 46 4.91 26.48 8.31
N ARG A 47 4.16 25.49 8.82
CA ARG A 47 4.70 24.17 9.12
C ARG A 47 4.85 23.35 7.85
N GLN A 48 5.91 22.54 7.78
CA GLN A 48 6.03 21.54 6.73
C GLN A 48 5.21 20.31 7.15
N VAL A 49 4.27 19.90 6.30
CA VAL A 49 3.46 18.71 6.51
C VAL A 49 3.82 17.70 5.44
N CYS A 50 4.57 16.68 5.80
CA CYS A 50 4.95 15.59 4.92
C CYS A 50 4.11 14.36 5.22
N ILE A 51 3.41 13.85 4.22
CA ILE A 51 2.68 12.59 4.32
C ILE A 51 3.66 11.44 4.07
N LEU A 52 3.69 10.48 4.99
CA LEU A 52 4.41 9.22 4.84
C LEU A 52 3.39 8.08 4.75
N SER A 53 3.49 7.26 3.72
CA SER A 53 2.55 6.15 3.54
C SER A 53 3.26 4.86 3.12
N ASN A 54 2.89 3.75 3.74
CA ASN A 54 3.36 2.41 3.36
C ASN A 54 2.70 1.88 2.07
N THR A 55 1.87 2.67 1.39
CA THR A 55 1.31 2.24 0.10
C THR A 55 2.41 1.96 -0.92
N THR A 56 2.26 0.88 -1.66
CA THR A 56 3.14 0.52 -2.79
C THR A 56 2.81 1.28 -4.08
N SER A 57 1.76 2.10 -4.07
CA SER A 57 1.44 3.02 -5.18
C SER A 57 2.42 4.18 -5.18
N LEU A 58 2.71 4.72 -6.36
CA LEU A 58 3.48 5.97 -6.46
C LEU A 58 2.67 7.12 -5.85
N SER A 59 3.36 8.07 -5.21
CA SER A 59 2.74 9.25 -4.61
C SER A 59 1.85 10.00 -5.61
N ALA A 60 2.29 10.11 -6.86
CA ALA A 60 1.51 10.75 -7.93
C ALA A 60 0.12 10.12 -8.14
N ASP A 61 -0.03 8.81 -7.94
CA ASP A 61 -1.33 8.13 -8.04
C ASP A 61 -2.20 8.44 -6.83
N SER A 62 -1.61 8.43 -5.63
CA SER A 62 -2.27 8.77 -4.38
C SER A 62 -2.74 10.22 -4.37
N VAL A 63 -1.88 11.15 -4.79
CA VAL A 63 -2.19 12.58 -4.93
C VAL A 63 -3.41 12.78 -5.81
N ARG A 64 -3.43 12.19 -7.03
CA ARG A 64 -4.59 12.28 -7.93
C ARG A 64 -5.90 11.77 -7.29
N SER A 65 -5.80 10.73 -6.49
CA SER A 65 -6.96 10.19 -5.77
C SER A 65 -7.45 11.13 -4.66
N TYR A 66 -6.53 11.74 -3.93
CA TYR A 66 -6.86 12.65 -2.83
C TYR A 66 -7.36 14.01 -3.32
N GLU A 67 -6.80 14.54 -4.42
CA GLU A 67 -7.28 15.76 -5.06
C GLU A 67 -8.75 15.67 -5.46
N LYS A 68 -9.18 14.54 -6.02
CA LYS A 68 -10.60 14.28 -6.33
C LYS A 68 -11.52 14.34 -5.11
N LYS A 69 -10.96 14.25 -3.90
CA LYS A 69 -11.67 14.26 -2.63
C LYS A 69 -11.43 15.54 -1.82
N GLY A 70 -10.76 16.53 -2.42
CA GLY A 70 -10.58 17.87 -1.84
C GLY A 70 -9.30 18.09 -1.05
N MET A 71 -8.31 17.18 -1.11
CA MET A 71 -7.01 17.34 -0.48
C MET A 71 -5.96 17.78 -1.51
N PHE A 72 -5.30 18.91 -1.30
CA PHE A 72 -4.42 19.54 -2.27
C PHE A 72 -3.04 19.83 -1.68
N ALA A 73 -1.98 19.63 -2.49
CA ALA A 73 -0.62 20.07 -2.17
C ALA A 73 -0.56 21.58 -1.99
N GLY A 74 0.31 22.04 -1.11
CA GLY A 74 0.47 23.45 -0.76
C GLY A 74 -0.66 24.02 0.10
N ARG A 75 -1.79 23.34 0.21
CA ARG A 75 -2.89 23.71 1.09
C ARG A 75 -2.96 22.82 2.34
N HIS A 76 -2.90 21.51 2.19
CA HIS A 76 -3.06 20.55 3.28
C HIS A 76 -1.76 19.83 3.64
N TYR A 77 -0.83 19.75 2.69
CA TYR A 77 0.48 19.14 2.88
C TYR A 77 1.50 19.80 1.97
N THR A 78 2.78 19.69 2.34
CA THR A 78 3.91 20.24 1.57
C THR A 78 4.61 19.15 0.76
N ASP A 79 4.61 17.92 1.25
CA ASP A 79 5.27 16.79 0.60
C ASP A 79 4.53 15.48 0.84
N PHE A 80 4.75 14.49 -0.03
CA PHE A 80 4.10 13.19 0.05
C PHE A 80 5.08 12.10 -0.42
N VAL A 81 5.44 11.20 0.48
CA VAL A 81 6.36 10.08 0.23
C VAL A 81 5.64 8.77 0.45
N THR A 82 5.79 7.84 -0.49
CA THR A 82 5.26 6.48 -0.38
C THR A 82 6.38 5.45 -0.38
N SER A 83 6.12 4.25 0.14
CA SER A 83 7.07 3.15 -0.02
C SER A 83 7.27 2.76 -1.49
N GLY A 84 6.24 2.97 -2.33
CA GLY A 84 6.35 2.80 -3.78
C GLY A 84 7.36 3.75 -4.41
N ASP A 85 7.38 5.04 -4.01
CA ASP A 85 8.38 6.01 -4.50
C ASP A 85 9.80 5.61 -4.09
N VAL A 86 10.00 5.27 -2.81
CA VAL A 86 11.31 4.85 -2.28
C VAL A 86 11.80 3.58 -3.00
N PHE A 87 10.92 2.61 -3.20
CA PHE A 87 11.25 1.41 -3.96
C PHE A 87 11.61 1.75 -5.41
N ARG A 88 10.83 2.63 -6.07
CA ARG A 88 11.13 3.06 -7.44
C ARG A 88 12.45 3.80 -7.54
N GLU A 89 12.82 4.64 -6.57
CA GLU A 89 14.15 5.26 -6.53
C GLU A 89 15.27 4.21 -6.51
N ALA A 90 15.12 3.16 -5.71
CA ALA A 90 16.07 2.05 -5.68
C ALA A 90 16.13 1.29 -7.02
N VAL A 91 14.98 1.13 -7.69
CA VAL A 91 14.88 0.54 -9.02
C VAL A 91 15.64 1.40 -10.05
N LEU A 92 15.37 2.70 -10.10
CA LEU A 92 16.01 3.62 -11.05
C LEU A 92 17.52 3.77 -10.80
N ALA A 93 17.93 3.69 -9.54
CA ALA A 93 19.34 3.73 -9.15
C ALA A 93 20.05 2.37 -9.29
N GLU A 94 19.38 1.34 -9.78
CA GLU A 94 19.89 -0.05 -9.90
C GLU A 94 20.44 -0.62 -8.59
N LYS A 95 19.83 -0.26 -7.47
CA LYS A 95 20.26 -0.67 -6.11
C LYS A 95 19.56 -1.91 -5.57
N LEU A 96 18.82 -2.64 -6.41
CA LEU A 96 18.23 -3.90 -5.98
C LEU A 96 19.32 -4.98 -5.91
N ASP A 97 19.39 -5.66 -4.77
CA ASP A 97 20.30 -6.77 -4.54
C ASP A 97 19.71 -8.07 -5.13
N ILE A 98 19.78 -8.19 -6.45
CA ILE A 98 19.24 -9.32 -7.20
C ILE A 98 20.21 -9.75 -8.31
N PRO A 99 20.23 -11.04 -8.70
CA PRO A 99 21.24 -11.59 -9.61
C PRO A 99 21.11 -11.14 -11.06
N GLY A 100 19.98 -10.56 -11.47
CA GLY A 100 19.71 -10.15 -12.85
C GLY A 100 18.73 -9.01 -12.95
N LYS A 101 18.08 -8.86 -14.09
CA LYS A 101 17.22 -7.70 -14.39
C LYS A 101 15.77 -8.08 -14.74
N ASN A 102 15.45 -9.37 -14.77
CA ASN A 102 14.12 -9.85 -15.08
C ASN A 102 13.29 -9.99 -13.79
N ILE A 103 12.17 -9.29 -13.72
CA ILE A 103 11.29 -9.28 -12.56
C ILE A 103 9.96 -9.92 -12.93
N TYR A 104 9.56 -10.95 -12.23
CA TYR A 104 8.20 -11.46 -12.29
C TYR A 104 7.35 -10.80 -11.19
N ILE A 105 6.21 -10.21 -11.57
CA ILE A 105 5.28 -9.61 -10.61
C ILE A 105 4.22 -10.62 -10.21
N TRP A 106 4.23 -10.99 -8.94
CA TRP A 106 3.26 -11.88 -8.36
C TRP A 106 2.12 -11.08 -7.71
N GLY A 107 0.92 -11.19 -8.27
CA GLY A 107 -0.26 -10.46 -7.81
C GLY A 107 -0.66 -9.29 -8.73
N THR A 108 -1.08 -8.18 -8.15
CA THR A 108 -1.51 -6.98 -8.91
C THR A 108 -0.37 -6.41 -9.74
N PRO A 109 -0.56 -6.17 -11.03
CA PRO A 109 0.47 -5.56 -11.87
C PRO A 109 0.95 -4.22 -11.32
N ARG A 110 2.26 -4.09 -11.11
CA ARG A 110 2.94 -2.88 -10.63
C ARG A 110 4.07 -2.47 -11.59
N ALA A 111 3.87 -2.68 -12.89
CA ALA A 111 4.89 -2.42 -13.90
C ALA A 111 5.43 -0.98 -13.87
N ALA A 112 4.62 -0.02 -13.45
CA ALA A 112 5.04 1.38 -13.28
C ALA A 112 6.21 1.56 -12.31
N LEU A 113 6.39 0.66 -11.33
CA LEU A 113 7.54 0.69 -10.41
C LEU A 113 8.87 0.42 -11.13
N PHE A 114 8.84 -0.31 -12.25
CA PHE A 114 10.01 -0.73 -13.02
C PHE A 114 10.14 0.02 -14.34
N ALA A 115 9.18 0.86 -14.72
CA ALA A 115 9.21 1.61 -15.96
C ALA A 115 10.46 2.51 -16.06
N ASP A 116 11.00 2.70 -17.26
CA ASP A 116 12.15 3.55 -17.55
C ASP A 116 13.43 3.18 -16.75
N SER A 117 13.56 1.92 -16.36
CA SER A 117 14.71 1.38 -15.64
C SER A 117 15.42 0.28 -16.42
N ALA A 118 16.55 -0.19 -15.91
CA ALA A 118 17.25 -1.34 -16.46
C ALA A 118 16.54 -2.69 -16.20
N TYR A 119 15.55 -2.70 -15.31
CA TYR A 119 14.79 -3.90 -14.98
C TYR A 119 13.62 -4.10 -15.96
N ARG A 120 13.37 -5.36 -16.30
CA ARG A 120 12.32 -5.75 -17.22
C ARG A 120 11.29 -6.63 -16.53
N VAL A 121 10.04 -6.24 -16.59
CA VAL A 121 8.93 -7.10 -16.13
C VAL A 121 8.71 -8.20 -17.15
N VAL A 122 8.80 -9.45 -16.71
CA VAL A 122 8.59 -10.64 -17.55
C VAL A 122 7.23 -11.28 -17.25
N PRO A 123 6.57 -11.83 -18.26
CA PRO A 123 5.26 -12.47 -18.08
C PRO A 123 5.35 -13.87 -17.48
N ASP A 124 6.51 -14.52 -17.60
CA ASP A 124 6.73 -15.89 -17.16
C ASP A 124 7.70 -15.93 -15.98
N ALA A 125 7.31 -16.67 -14.92
CA ALA A 125 8.14 -16.88 -13.74
C ALA A 125 9.45 -17.64 -14.07
N ASP A 126 9.47 -18.46 -15.12
CA ASP A 126 10.66 -19.21 -15.54
C ASP A 126 11.78 -18.28 -16.05
N GLU A 127 11.43 -17.12 -16.59
CA GLU A 127 12.38 -16.12 -17.08
C GLU A 127 12.90 -15.18 -16.00
N ALA A 128 12.35 -15.26 -14.77
CA ALA A 128 12.65 -14.29 -13.72
C ALA A 128 14.00 -14.52 -13.05
N ASP A 129 14.67 -13.45 -12.72
CA ASP A 129 15.84 -13.38 -11.84
C ASP A 129 15.45 -13.06 -10.39
N ALA A 130 14.32 -12.39 -10.22
CA ALA A 130 13.68 -12.08 -8.94
C ALA A 130 12.17 -11.94 -9.13
N PHE A 131 11.42 -11.94 -8.03
CA PHE A 131 10.01 -11.65 -8.11
C PHE A 131 9.60 -10.54 -7.13
N TYR A 132 8.64 -9.74 -7.56
CA TYR A 132 8.06 -8.69 -6.76
C TYR A 132 6.71 -9.16 -6.22
N ILE A 133 6.60 -9.17 -4.88
CA ILE A 133 5.36 -9.53 -4.21
C ILE A 133 4.44 -8.32 -4.20
N SER A 134 3.28 -8.47 -4.82
CA SER A 134 2.21 -7.47 -4.83
C SER A 134 0.94 -8.04 -4.22
N ILE A 135 -0.03 -7.18 -3.93
CA ILE A 135 -1.33 -7.63 -3.44
C ILE A 135 -1.98 -8.49 -4.53
N PRO A 136 -2.37 -9.75 -4.24
CA PRO A 136 -3.08 -10.57 -5.20
C PRO A 136 -4.37 -9.91 -5.66
N GLN A 137 -4.74 -10.11 -6.93
CA GLN A 137 -5.95 -9.56 -7.51
C GLN A 137 -6.79 -10.68 -8.09
N LEU A 138 -8.07 -10.69 -7.79
CA LEU A 138 -9.01 -11.64 -8.38
C LEU A 138 -9.12 -11.45 -9.90
N THR A 139 -9.22 -12.55 -10.62
CA THR A 139 -9.58 -12.55 -12.04
C THR A 139 -11.01 -12.02 -12.26
N THR A 140 -11.38 -11.78 -13.51
CA THR A 140 -12.75 -11.32 -13.82
C THR A 140 -13.78 -12.39 -13.44
N GLU A 141 -13.49 -13.64 -13.73
CA GLU A 141 -14.35 -14.80 -13.42
C GLU A 141 -14.52 -14.96 -11.90
N GLU A 142 -13.44 -14.81 -11.13
CA GLU A 142 -13.50 -14.86 -9.67
C GLU A 142 -14.30 -13.70 -9.07
N LYS A 143 -14.18 -12.49 -9.63
CA LYS A 143 -14.99 -11.34 -9.21
C LYS A 143 -16.47 -11.54 -9.49
N GLU A 144 -16.81 -12.17 -10.62
CA GLU A 144 -18.18 -12.52 -10.97
C GLU A 144 -18.74 -13.62 -10.06
N ALA A 145 -17.94 -14.64 -9.78
CA ALA A 145 -18.31 -15.75 -8.88
C ALA A 145 -18.45 -15.30 -7.42
N PHE A 146 -17.65 -14.31 -7.00
CA PHE A 146 -17.61 -13.81 -5.62
C PHE A 146 -17.75 -12.28 -5.57
N PRO A 147 -18.91 -11.69 -5.89
CA PRO A 147 -19.11 -10.23 -5.95
C PRO A 147 -18.79 -9.51 -4.64
N SER A 148 -18.94 -10.19 -3.50
CA SER A 148 -18.59 -9.67 -2.18
C SER A 148 -17.10 -9.40 -2.01
N LEU A 149 -16.24 -10.08 -2.79
CA LEU A 149 -14.79 -9.96 -2.76
C LEU A 149 -14.23 -8.96 -3.78
N SER A 150 -15.09 -8.34 -4.58
CA SER A 150 -14.69 -7.46 -5.70
C SER A 150 -14.12 -6.09 -5.32
N GLY A 151 -13.79 -5.84 -4.06
CA GLY A 151 -13.23 -4.55 -3.58
C GLY A 151 -11.72 -4.58 -3.44
N HIS A 152 -11.10 -3.40 -3.33
CA HIS A 152 -9.65 -3.26 -3.08
C HIS A 152 -9.17 -3.99 -1.82
N PHE A 153 -10.05 -4.25 -0.88
CA PHE A 153 -9.77 -4.86 0.42
C PHE A 153 -10.43 -6.24 0.56
N TYR A 154 -10.60 -6.97 -0.54
CA TYR A 154 -11.21 -8.29 -0.46
C TYR A 154 -10.43 -9.26 0.46
N LEU A 155 -9.12 -9.08 0.57
CA LEU A 155 -8.27 -9.88 1.45
C LEU A 155 -8.64 -9.71 2.92
N SER A 156 -8.93 -8.49 3.35
CA SER A 156 -9.33 -8.21 4.72
C SER A 156 -10.67 -8.85 5.11
N ARG A 157 -11.52 -9.12 4.13
CA ARG A 157 -12.80 -9.77 4.37
C ARG A 157 -12.72 -11.29 4.40
N LEU A 158 -11.70 -11.85 3.77
CA LEU A 158 -11.49 -13.30 3.77
C LEU A 158 -10.97 -13.83 5.11
N THR A 159 -10.49 -12.93 5.99
CA THR A 159 -10.06 -13.29 7.34
C THR A 159 -11.19 -13.22 8.37
N ALA A 160 -12.40 -12.80 7.97
CA ALA A 160 -13.59 -12.94 8.79
C ALA A 160 -13.92 -14.43 9.04
N GLU A 161 -14.57 -14.71 10.16
CA GLU A 161 -14.90 -16.10 10.56
C GLU A 161 -15.54 -16.90 9.43
N GLY A 162 -14.95 -18.03 9.07
CA GLY A 162 -15.45 -18.96 8.07
C GLY A 162 -14.95 -18.77 6.64
N GLU A 163 -14.20 -17.71 6.34
CA GLU A 163 -13.69 -17.44 4.99
C GLU A 163 -12.23 -17.89 4.76
N ALA A 164 -11.52 -18.37 5.79
CA ALA A 164 -10.15 -18.87 5.66
C ALA A 164 -9.96 -19.95 4.56
N PRO A 165 -10.84 -20.94 4.41
CA PRO A 165 -10.73 -21.91 3.31
C PRO A 165 -10.86 -21.28 1.92
N LEU A 166 -11.69 -20.24 1.79
CA LEU A 166 -11.87 -19.51 0.54
C LEU A 166 -10.60 -18.70 0.21
N TRP A 167 -9.96 -18.11 1.22
CA TRP A 167 -8.67 -17.45 1.10
C TRP A 167 -7.61 -18.39 0.54
N ASP A 168 -7.43 -19.56 1.14
CA ASP A 168 -6.44 -20.53 0.71
C ASP A 168 -6.67 -20.98 -0.75
N SER A 169 -7.91 -21.22 -1.15
CA SER A 169 -8.22 -21.64 -2.51
C SER A 169 -8.09 -20.54 -3.56
N LEU A 170 -8.47 -19.30 -3.23
CA LEU A 170 -8.49 -18.19 -4.19
C LEU A 170 -7.18 -17.38 -4.24
N VAL A 171 -6.44 -17.37 -3.15
CA VAL A 171 -5.25 -16.51 -3.04
C VAL A 171 -3.97 -17.32 -2.97
N THR A 172 -3.90 -18.31 -2.11
CA THR A 172 -2.68 -19.07 -1.87
C THR A 172 -2.47 -20.18 -2.91
N GLU A 173 -3.47 -21.00 -3.17
CA GLU A 173 -3.33 -22.16 -4.07
C GLU A 173 -2.96 -21.78 -5.51
N PRO A 174 -3.58 -20.78 -6.17
CA PRO A 174 -3.19 -20.40 -7.53
C PRO A 174 -1.73 -19.98 -7.67
N PHE A 175 -1.13 -19.48 -6.59
CA PHE A 175 0.25 -18.97 -6.59
C PHE A 175 1.26 -19.95 -5.99
N LYS A 176 0.79 -21.05 -5.40
CA LYS A 176 1.62 -22.01 -4.67
C LYS A 176 2.73 -22.60 -5.53
N ASP A 177 2.40 -23.02 -6.74
CA ASP A 177 3.37 -23.66 -7.64
C ASP A 177 4.46 -22.67 -8.06
N SER A 178 4.11 -21.43 -8.41
CA SER A 178 5.07 -20.39 -8.75
C SER A 178 5.95 -20.01 -7.55
N LEU A 179 5.39 -19.94 -6.35
CA LEU A 179 6.17 -19.70 -5.12
C LEU A 179 7.14 -20.85 -4.81
N LEU A 180 6.69 -22.10 -4.95
CA LEU A 180 7.55 -23.26 -4.75
C LEU A 180 8.68 -23.30 -5.78
N GLN A 181 8.40 -23.00 -7.03
CA GLN A 181 9.38 -22.88 -8.09
C GLN A 181 10.42 -21.80 -7.79
N MET A 182 9.98 -20.60 -7.41
CA MET A 182 10.88 -19.50 -7.03
C MET A 182 11.78 -19.88 -5.85
N ARG A 183 11.19 -20.53 -4.83
CA ARG A 183 11.95 -21.03 -3.68
C ARG A 183 12.98 -22.10 -4.08
N GLN A 184 12.62 -23.03 -4.95
CA GLN A 184 13.53 -24.08 -5.44
C GLN A 184 14.69 -23.51 -6.25
N ARG A 185 14.42 -22.43 -7.01
CA ARG A 185 15.45 -21.69 -7.76
C ARG A 185 16.27 -20.74 -6.90
N GLY A 186 15.90 -20.53 -5.63
CA GLY A 186 16.56 -19.58 -4.73
C GLY A 186 16.42 -18.12 -5.17
N LEU A 187 15.36 -17.77 -5.88
CA LEU A 187 15.13 -16.42 -6.35
C LEU A 187 14.79 -15.47 -5.20
N PRO A 188 15.38 -14.26 -5.18
CA PRO A 188 15.04 -13.26 -4.18
C PRO A 188 13.62 -12.73 -4.38
N ALA A 189 12.97 -12.45 -3.26
CA ALA A 189 11.67 -11.80 -3.20
C ALA A 189 11.84 -10.32 -2.87
N LEU A 190 11.17 -9.46 -3.63
CA LEU A 190 11.12 -8.02 -3.42
C LEU A 190 9.72 -7.65 -2.92
N CYS A 191 9.65 -6.84 -1.88
CA CYS A 191 8.40 -6.31 -1.36
C CYS A 191 8.60 -4.84 -0.96
N ALA A 192 7.78 -3.95 -1.49
CA ALA A 192 7.84 -2.54 -1.14
C ALA A 192 7.00 -2.18 0.10
N ASN A 193 6.18 -3.10 0.59
CA ASN A 193 5.40 -2.90 1.82
C ASN A 193 5.64 -4.06 2.79
N PRO A 194 6.33 -3.84 3.93
CA PRO A 194 6.59 -4.88 4.92
C PRO A 194 5.39 -5.17 5.82
N ASP A 195 4.29 -4.44 5.69
CA ASP A 195 3.12 -4.60 6.55
C ASP A 195 2.38 -5.90 6.20
N TYR A 196 2.36 -6.84 7.15
CA TYR A 196 1.58 -8.06 7.01
C TYR A 196 0.32 -8.08 7.88
N ARG A 197 0.10 -7.02 8.68
CA ARG A 197 -1.13 -6.80 9.47
C ARG A 197 -1.60 -5.37 9.29
N ALA A 198 -2.90 -5.21 9.11
CA ALA A 198 -3.58 -3.92 9.12
C ALA A 198 -4.82 -4.00 10.01
N PHE A 199 -5.25 -2.87 10.57
CA PHE A 199 -6.56 -2.77 11.22
C PHE A 199 -7.54 -2.20 10.20
N GLU A 200 -8.59 -2.94 9.92
CA GLU A 200 -9.63 -2.50 8.99
C GLU A 200 -10.99 -2.47 9.66
N LYS A 201 -11.73 -1.42 9.33
CA LYS A 201 -13.10 -1.27 9.80
C LYS A 201 -14.03 -2.08 8.91
N PRO A 202 -14.86 -2.97 9.48
CA PRO A 202 -15.88 -3.67 8.72
C PRO A 202 -16.83 -2.70 8.00
N LYS A 203 -17.37 -3.10 6.85
CA LYS A 203 -18.30 -2.27 6.07
C LYS A 203 -19.59 -1.94 6.82
N ASP A 204 -20.01 -2.78 7.73
CA ASP A 204 -21.18 -2.61 8.59
C ASP A 204 -20.97 -1.65 9.74
N GLY A 205 -19.77 -1.07 9.87
CA GLY A 205 -19.46 -0.06 10.88
C GLY A 205 -19.01 -0.61 12.24
N GLY A 206 -18.64 -1.87 12.32
CA GLY A 206 -18.07 -2.49 13.53
C GLY A 206 -16.72 -1.90 13.95
N GLU A 207 -16.18 -2.38 15.07
CA GLU A 207 -14.85 -2.01 15.55
C GLU A 207 -13.76 -2.48 14.57
N PRO A 208 -12.65 -1.72 14.44
CA PRO A 208 -11.53 -2.12 13.61
C PRO A 208 -10.98 -3.49 14.04
N GLN A 209 -10.85 -4.39 13.10
CA GLN A 209 -10.32 -5.74 13.32
C GLN A 209 -8.91 -5.85 12.71
N PRO A 210 -7.99 -6.57 13.38
CA PRO A 210 -6.71 -6.89 12.77
C PRO A 210 -6.92 -7.86 11.63
N VAL A 211 -6.46 -7.47 10.44
CA VAL A 211 -6.46 -8.33 9.25
C VAL A 211 -5.04 -8.62 8.83
N VAL A 212 -4.77 -9.87 8.43
CA VAL A 212 -3.48 -10.24 7.88
C VAL A 212 -3.47 -9.75 6.44
N ARG A 213 -2.54 -8.86 6.12
CA ARG A 213 -2.19 -8.51 4.74
C ARG A 213 -0.90 -9.22 4.41
N GLN A 214 -0.93 -10.01 3.38
CA GLN A 214 0.29 -10.48 2.77
C GLN A 214 0.69 -9.40 1.76
N GLY A 215 1.70 -8.61 2.14
CA GLY A 215 2.32 -7.62 1.27
C GLY A 215 3.15 -8.28 0.20
#